data_fa70815ea9a4078f06e45ae30382493a
#
_entry.id   fa70815ea9a4078f06e45ae30382493a
#
_cell.length_a   1.000
_cell.length_b   1.000
_cell.length_c   1.000
_cell.angle_alpha   90.00
_cell.angle_beta   90.00
_cell.angle_gamma   90.00
#
_symmetry.space_group_name_H-M   'P 1'
#
loop_
_entity.id
_entity.type
_entity.pdbx_description
1 polymer ?
#
loop_
_entity_poly.entity_id
_entity_poly.type
_entity_poly.pdbx_seq_one_letter_code
_entity_poly.pdbx_strand_id
1 'polypeptide(L)'
;GNTFLCHIDQKSEFFSALSAVQDELRCHPFSGHFTFLPKPTFHMTIFCGVSGSPLGSDGWPKDIPSNASLNQLTDAFDEMLTESTLKKSFNILPDNLL
;
A
#
# COMPACT_ATOMS: atom_id res chain seq x y z
N GLY A 1 -7.38 9.28 3.04
CA GLY A 1 -6.57 8.50 3.95
C GLY A 1 -5.12 8.41 3.55
N ASN A 2 -4.30 7.81 4.36
CA ASN A 2 -2.91 7.52 4.04
C ASN A 2 -2.56 6.06 4.35
N THR A 3 -1.51 5.57 3.69
CA THR A 3 -1.13 4.16 3.75
C THR A 3 0.38 4.05 3.59
N PHE A 4 0.97 3.16 4.36
CA PHE A 4 2.36 2.75 4.17
C PHE A 4 2.38 1.58 3.21
N LEU A 5 3.06 1.73 2.09
CA LEU A 5 3.14 0.68 1.09
C LEU A 5 4.58 0.46 0.64
N CYS A 6 4.81 -0.71 0.08
CA CYS A 6 6.08 -1.06 -0.52
C CYS A 6 5.83 -1.42 -1.99
N HIS A 7 6.47 -0.69 -2.89
CA HIS A 7 6.38 -1.02 -4.31
C HIS A 7 7.09 -2.35 -4.59
N ILE A 8 6.49 -3.15 -5.46
CA ILE A 8 7.09 -4.40 -5.89
C ILE A 8 8.23 -4.08 -6.87
N ASP A 9 9.40 -4.66 -6.62
CA ASP A 9 10.54 -4.49 -7.50
C ASP A 9 10.20 -5.02 -8.90
N GLN A 10 10.30 -4.14 -9.90
CA GLN A 10 9.94 -4.47 -11.28
C GLN A 10 10.86 -5.51 -11.92
N LYS A 11 12.03 -5.74 -11.31
CA LYS A 11 12.99 -6.77 -11.77
C LYS A 11 12.78 -8.11 -11.07
N SER A 12 11.84 -8.21 -10.12
CA SER A 12 11.60 -9.43 -9.36
C SER A 12 10.78 -10.44 -10.14
N GLU A 13 10.93 -11.71 -9.79
CA GLU A 13 10.08 -12.78 -10.31
C GLU A 13 8.62 -12.58 -9.89
N PHE A 14 8.40 -12.04 -8.69
CA PHE A 14 7.06 -11.76 -8.21
C PHE A 14 6.36 -10.71 -9.07
N PHE A 15 7.06 -9.65 -9.47
CA PHE A 15 6.52 -8.66 -10.41
C PHE A 15 6.15 -9.29 -11.75
N SER A 16 7.01 -10.15 -12.28
CA SER A 16 6.76 -10.86 -13.53
C SER A 16 5.52 -11.75 -13.43
N ALA A 17 5.36 -12.47 -12.32
CA ALA A 17 4.19 -13.30 -12.07
C ALA A 17 2.90 -12.48 -11.99
N LEU A 18 2.90 -11.37 -11.26
CA LEU A 18 1.75 -10.47 -11.16
C LEU A 18 1.39 -9.87 -12.53
N SER A 19 2.40 -9.50 -13.31
CA SER A 19 2.20 -8.98 -14.66
C SER A 19 1.54 -10.00 -15.57
N ALA A 20 1.97 -11.26 -15.50
CA ALA A 20 1.39 -12.35 -16.27
C ALA A 20 -0.08 -12.60 -15.88
N VAL A 21 -0.38 -12.61 -14.59
CA VAL A 21 -1.76 -12.74 -14.09
C VAL A 21 -2.64 -11.60 -14.61
N GLN A 22 -2.15 -10.36 -14.54
CA GLN A 22 -2.91 -9.22 -15.07
C GLN A 22 -3.16 -9.35 -16.55
N ASP A 23 -2.17 -9.78 -17.34
CA ASP A 23 -2.30 -9.99 -18.78
C ASP A 23 -3.33 -11.07 -19.10
N GLU A 24 -3.34 -12.17 -18.37
CA GLU A 24 -4.36 -13.21 -18.51
C GLU A 24 -5.76 -12.69 -18.20
N LEU A 25 -5.90 -11.92 -17.12
CA LEU A 25 -7.19 -11.33 -16.74
C LEU A 25 -7.70 -10.35 -17.80
N ARG A 26 -6.80 -9.61 -18.47
CA ARG A 26 -7.18 -8.70 -19.57
C ARG A 26 -7.76 -9.46 -20.76
N CYS A 27 -7.32 -10.69 -20.99
CA CYS A 27 -7.81 -11.54 -22.07
C CYS A 27 -9.06 -12.33 -21.70
N HIS A 28 -9.49 -12.29 -20.45
CA HIS A 28 -10.66 -13.02 -19.98
C HIS A 28 -11.96 -12.35 -20.48
N PRO A 29 -13.02 -13.14 -20.80
CA PRO A 29 -14.30 -12.60 -21.24
C PRO A 29 -14.93 -11.58 -20.29
N PHE A 30 -14.65 -11.69 -18.99
CA PHE A 30 -15.15 -10.74 -17.98
C PHE A 30 -14.21 -9.58 -17.71
N SER A 31 -13.18 -9.36 -18.53
CA SER A 31 -12.20 -8.29 -18.30
C SER A 31 -12.82 -6.89 -18.19
N GLY A 32 -13.96 -6.65 -18.85
CA GLY A 32 -14.68 -5.40 -18.76
C GLY A 32 -15.24 -5.05 -17.38
N HIS A 33 -15.28 -6.02 -16.45
CA HIS A 33 -15.71 -5.80 -15.07
C HIS A 33 -14.56 -5.36 -14.15
N PHE A 34 -13.34 -5.29 -14.66
CA PHE A 34 -12.15 -4.94 -13.89
C PHE A 34 -11.54 -3.65 -14.39
N THR A 35 -11.03 -2.86 -13.47
CA THR A 35 -10.13 -1.76 -13.79
C THR A 35 -8.71 -2.20 -13.46
N PHE A 36 -7.84 -2.19 -14.46
CA PHE A 36 -6.45 -2.63 -14.29
C PHE A 36 -5.57 -1.42 -13.98
N LEU A 37 -4.90 -1.47 -12.84
CA LEU A 37 -3.93 -0.46 -12.47
C LEU A 37 -2.63 -0.63 -13.27
N PRO A 38 -1.90 0.46 -13.54
CA PRO A 38 -0.63 0.36 -14.23
C PRO A 38 0.36 -0.53 -13.48
N LYS A 39 1.06 -1.39 -14.18
CA LYS A 39 2.00 -2.34 -13.58
C LYS A 39 3.07 -1.70 -12.69
N PRO A 40 3.64 -0.53 -13.02
CA PRO A 40 4.59 0.13 -12.12
C PRO A 40 4.03 0.52 -10.76
N THR A 41 2.71 0.52 -10.60
CA THR A 41 2.05 0.83 -9.32
C THR A 41 1.79 -0.39 -8.45
N PHE A 42 2.20 -1.58 -8.88
CA PHE A 42 2.06 -2.78 -8.05
C PHE A 42 2.77 -2.59 -6.72
N HIS A 43 2.06 -2.87 -5.64
CA HIS A 43 2.56 -2.63 -4.30
C HIS A 43 1.98 -3.64 -3.31
N MET A 44 2.62 -3.71 -2.17
CA MET A 44 2.10 -4.40 -0.99
C MET A 44 1.83 -3.35 0.09
N THR A 45 0.64 -3.35 0.64
CA THR A 45 0.32 -2.52 1.79
C THR A 45 0.99 -3.11 3.03
N ILE A 46 1.81 -2.31 3.68
CA ILE A 46 2.48 -2.70 4.92
C ILE A 46 1.57 -2.38 6.11
N PHE A 47 1.00 -1.18 6.09
CA PHE A 47 0.23 -0.69 7.22
C PHE A 47 -0.72 0.41 6.75
N CYS A 48 -1.98 0.29 7.15
CA CYS A 48 -2.95 1.35 6.90
C CYS A 48 -2.79 2.46 7.93
N GLY A 49 -2.63 3.67 7.44
CA GLY A 49 -2.63 4.85 8.28
C GLY A 49 -4.05 5.25 8.69
N VAL A 50 -4.32 6.53 8.70
CA VAL A 50 -5.64 7.05 9.07
C VAL A 50 -6.51 7.17 7.82
N SER A 51 -7.74 6.71 7.90
CA SER A 51 -8.74 6.89 6.83
C SER A 51 -9.93 7.68 7.38
N GLY A 52 -10.20 8.83 6.75
CA GLY A 52 -11.34 9.67 7.10
C GLY A 52 -11.10 10.56 8.32
N SER A 53 -12.19 11.00 8.92
CA SER A 53 -12.18 11.81 10.14
C SER A 53 -11.92 10.94 11.37
N PRO A 54 -11.47 11.54 12.47
CA PRO A 54 -11.27 10.80 13.71
C PRO A 54 -12.56 10.08 14.13
N LEU A 55 -12.49 8.76 14.21
CA LEU A 55 -13.59 7.92 14.68
C LEU A 55 -13.47 7.66 16.19
N GLY A 56 -13.38 8.73 16.98
CA GLY A 56 -13.14 8.60 18.42
C GLY A 56 -11.67 8.42 18.77
N SER A 57 -11.37 7.98 19.99
CA SER A 57 -10.00 7.90 20.50
C SER A 57 -9.19 6.74 19.95
N ASP A 58 -9.83 5.73 19.37
CA ASP A 58 -9.15 4.45 19.09
C ASP A 58 -8.50 4.37 17.71
N GLY A 59 -8.79 5.31 16.83
CA GLY A 59 -8.25 5.30 15.46
C GLY A 59 -7.33 6.47 15.14
N TRP A 60 -6.99 7.30 16.14
CA TRP A 60 -6.19 8.50 15.92
C TRP A 60 -4.87 8.40 16.68
N PRO A 61 -3.73 8.82 16.09
CA PRO A 61 -2.45 8.78 16.78
C PRO A 61 -2.46 9.65 18.05
N LYS A 62 -1.95 9.11 19.15
CA LYS A 62 -2.01 9.77 20.47
C LYS A 62 -1.27 11.10 20.54
N ASP A 63 -0.17 11.20 19.80
CA ASP A 63 0.70 12.36 19.85
C ASP A 63 0.38 13.42 18.78
N ILE A 64 -0.70 13.25 18.05
CA ILE A 64 -1.13 14.15 16.98
C ILE A 64 -2.48 14.77 17.36
N PRO A 65 -2.60 16.12 17.30
CA PRO A 65 -3.88 16.77 17.57
C PRO A 65 -5.01 16.24 16.69
N SER A 66 -6.18 16.04 17.27
CA SER A 66 -7.35 15.50 16.56
C SER A 66 -7.86 16.40 15.43
N ASN A 67 -7.47 17.67 15.42
CA ASN A 67 -7.80 18.63 14.37
C ASN A 67 -6.71 18.76 13.29
N ALA A 68 -5.68 17.92 13.33
CA ALA A 68 -4.62 17.94 12.31
C ALA A 68 -5.19 17.57 10.94
N SER A 69 -4.68 18.22 9.89
CA SER A 69 -5.06 17.91 8.52
C SER A 69 -4.42 16.59 8.07
N LEU A 70 -4.96 16.01 6.98
CA LEU A 70 -4.37 14.83 6.38
C LEU A 70 -2.91 15.04 5.98
N ASN A 71 -2.56 16.22 5.45
CA ASN A 71 -1.19 16.54 5.09
C ASN A 71 -0.27 16.58 6.31
N GLN A 72 -0.73 17.15 7.41
CA GLN A 72 0.03 17.17 8.67
C GLN A 72 0.27 15.76 9.21
N LEU A 73 -0.74 14.88 9.11
CA LEU A 73 -0.60 13.48 9.50
C LEU A 73 0.40 12.75 8.60
N THR A 74 0.30 12.94 7.30
CA THR A 74 1.21 12.32 6.34
C THR A 74 2.65 12.77 6.57
N ASP A 75 2.87 14.06 6.82
CA ASP A 75 4.19 14.60 7.13
C ASP A 75 4.76 14.02 8.42
N ALA A 76 3.93 13.89 9.46
CA ALA A 76 4.33 13.27 10.72
C ALA A 76 4.71 11.80 10.55
N PHE A 77 3.94 11.05 9.77
CA PHE A 77 4.24 9.65 9.47
C PHE A 77 5.52 9.50 8.64
N ASP A 78 5.72 10.38 7.67
CA ASP A 78 6.93 10.40 6.85
C ASP A 78 8.17 10.68 7.70
N GLU A 79 8.09 11.62 8.62
CA GLU A 79 9.17 11.94 9.56
C GLU A 79 9.49 10.74 10.46
N MET A 80 8.47 10.09 11.03
CA MET A 80 8.66 8.88 11.84
C MET A 80 9.29 7.75 11.03
N LEU A 81 8.88 7.57 9.79
CA LEU A 81 9.42 6.55 8.89
C LEU A 81 10.89 6.84 8.58
N THR A 82 11.25 8.10 8.34
CA THR A 82 12.63 8.51 8.07
C THR A 82 13.55 8.28 9.26
N GLU A 83 13.05 8.50 10.48
CA GLU A 83 13.80 8.28 11.72
C GLU A 83 13.89 6.81 12.12
N SER A 84 13.04 5.96 11.57
CA SER A 84 13.01 4.53 11.90
C SER A 84 14.13 3.77 11.22
N THR A 85 14.69 2.78 11.92
CA THR A 85 15.61 1.82 11.33
C THR A 85 14.81 0.72 10.63
N LEU A 86 14.61 0.86 9.33
CA LEU A 86 13.87 -0.10 8.52
C LEU A 86 14.80 -0.98 7.71
N LYS A 87 14.39 -2.23 7.54
CA LYS A 87 15.01 -3.13 6.57
C LYS A 87 14.74 -2.59 5.17
N LYS A 88 15.80 -2.41 4.36
CA LYS A 88 15.69 -1.80 3.02
C LYS A 88 15.01 -2.72 2.00
N SER A 89 15.06 -4.02 2.20
CA SER A 89 14.43 -5.00 1.31
C SER A 89 14.03 -6.25 2.06
N PHE A 90 13.03 -6.94 1.55
CA PHE A 90 12.60 -8.24 2.04
C PHE A 90 11.97 -9.03 0.91
N ASN A 91 11.99 -10.36 1.04
CA ASN A 91 11.41 -11.24 0.05
C ASN A 91 9.96 -11.55 0.40
N ILE A 92 9.12 -11.58 -0.62
CA ILE A 92 7.70 -11.90 -0.50
C ILE A 92 7.46 -13.22 -1.23
N LEU A 93 6.81 -14.15 -0.55
CA LEU A 93 6.36 -15.40 -1.15
C LEU A 93 4.83 -15.39 -1.18
N PRO A 94 4.21 -15.62 -2.35
CA PRO A 94 2.76 -15.79 -2.42
C PRO A 94 2.32 -17.00 -1.60
N ASP A 95 1.21 -16.87 -0.90
CA ASP A 95 0.57 -17.94 -0.16
C ASP A 95 -0.82 -18.19 -0.75
N ASN A 96 -1.67 -18.89 -0.02
CA ASN A 96 -3.01 -19.21 -0.50
C ASN A 96 -3.90 -17.99 -0.61
N LEU A 97 -4.80 -18.01 -1.58
CA LEU A 97 -5.95 -17.10 -1.62
C LEU A 97 -6.90 -17.45 -0.46
N LEU A 98 -7.27 -16.43 0.25
CA LEU A 98 -8.23 -16.55 1.35
C LEU A 98 -9.66 -16.31 0.86
#